data_23ca6881071026acdc735f3ee489db3c
#
_entry.id   23ca6881071026acdc735f3ee489db3c
#
_cell.length_a   1.000
_cell.length_b   1.000
_cell.length_c   1.000
_cell.angle_alpha   90.00
_cell.angle_beta   90.00
_cell.angle_gamma   90.00
#
_symmetry.space_group_name_H-M   'P 1'
#
loop_
_entity.id
_entity.type
_entity.pdbx_description
1 polymer ?
#
loop_
_entity_poly.entity_id
_entity_poly.type
_entity_poly.pdbx_seq_one_letter_code
_entity_poly.pdbx_strand_id
1 'polypeptide(L)'
;MTSRRTRLVMAAVLALLSVASPRALATEAPVGQMSWALHFSLAPTLFEPAEAAGLITPFMIIYALHDALVKPMPEKAMAPGLAESWSRSPDGLVYEFVLRKGARFHNGEPVTADDVKFSFERYRGISAQVLKERVAAVETPDPGRVRFRLKQPWPDFMAFYGTPATGAAWIVPRKYVEKVGEDGFKKAPVGAGPYKFASFTPGIELVLDAFDGYWRKTPSVKRLVFKAVPDATTRLAMLKRGEVDIAYAVNGELGEEVRRTPGLSLRPTPFVATHWLLFADQWDPSSPWSDRRVRLAANHAVDRQAMNQAVTLGYSKITGSIIPTSFDFYWQPPLHAYDPIKARQLLAEAGYPKGFDAGDFWCDASACQYAEPVLNDLQAVGIKTRLRPLERAGFLKAYQEKRLKNIVYGLSGIFGNAATRMEPFVVSSGAFAYGGYPDIDGLFKEQAGELDPKKRSALLHRIQQLIHEKAMVLPIWQLALLQGVGPRVAESGLGLIADYPWSAPYEDLKLKPR
;
A
#
# COMPACT_ATOMS: atom_id res chain seq x y z
N MET A 1 73.27 1.07 -70.78
CA MET A 1 72.43 -0.03 -71.27
C MET A 1 71.27 -0.22 -70.35
N THR A 2 70.05 -0.13 -70.90
CA THR A 2 68.69 -0.52 -70.50
C THR A 2 68.13 -0.03 -69.19
N SER A 3 67.24 0.95 -69.36
CA SER A 3 66.22 1.42 -68.45
C SER A 3 65.06 0.38 -68.24
N ARG A 4 64.55 0.31 -67.08
CA ARG A 4 63.16 -0.12 -66.92
C ARG A 4 62.39 0.81 -65.93
N ARG A 5 61.45 1.52 -66.49
CA ARG A 5 60.43 2.33 -65.76
C ARG A 5 59.46 1.43 -65.09
N THR A 6 59.28 1.56 -63.78
CA THR A 6 58.24 0.92 -63.04
C THR A 6 57.14 1.95 -62.78
N ARG A 7 55.96 1.70 -63.33
CA ARG A 7 54.72 2.54 -63.08
C ARG A 7 54.14 2.19 -61.73
N LEU A 8 54.00 3.16 -60.85
CA LEU A 8 53.17 3.08 -59.66
C LEU A 8 51.68 3.17 -60.06
N VAL A 9 50.91 2.14 -59.74
CA VAL A 9 49.43 2.15 -59.78
C VAL A 9 48.98 2.53 -58.41
N MET A 10 48.41 3.70 -58.29
CA MET A 10 47.75 4.18 -57.05
C MET A 10 46.31 3.65 -57.01
N ALA A 11 46.03 2.61 -56.20
CA ALA A 11 44.72 2.10 -55.96
C ALA A 11 44.07 2.93 -54.82
N ALA A 12 43.09 3.74 -55.18
CA ALA A 12 42.24 4.45 -54.21
C ALA A 12 41.22 3.44 -53.60
N VAL A 13 41.41 3.12 -52.34
CA VAL A 13 40.40 2.35 -51.56
C VAL A 13 39.37 3.34 -51.00
N LEU A 14 38.19 3.42 -51.61
CA LEU A 14 37.02 4.09 -51.04
C LEU A 14 36.51 3.21 -49.89
N ALA A 15 36.78 3.61 -48.65
CA ALA A 15 36.13 3.06 -47.47
C ALA A 15 34.69 3.66 -47.37
N LEU A 16 33.68 2.91 -47.75
CA LEU A 16 32.28 3.20 -47.42
C LEU A 16 32.08 3.03 -45.91
N LEU A 17 32.14 4.13 -45.20
CA LEU A 17 31.61 4.21 -43.84
C LEU A 17 30.08 4.14 -43.89
N SER A 18 29.51 2.93 -43.76
CA SER A 18 28.12 2.74 -43.48
C SER A 18 27.83 3.26 -42.08
N VAL A 19 27.31 4.50 -41.98
CA VAL A 19 26.70 5.03 -40.75
C VAL A 19 25.47 4.21 -40.49
N ALA A 20 25.60 3.20 -39.62
CA ALA A 20 24.44 2.52 -39.06
C ALA A 20 23.68 3.53 -38.20
N SER A 21 22.64 4.13 -38.75
CA SER A 21 21.67 4.89 -37.97
C SER A 21 21.13 3.97 -36.86
N PRO A 22 21.11 4.39 -35.58
CA PRO A 22 20.50 3.61 -34.54
C PRO A 22 19.02 3.44 -34.95
N ARG A 23 18.61 2.21 -35.27
CA ARG A 23 17.20 1.88 -35.38
C ARG A 23 16.59 2.22 -34.01
N ALA A 24 15.85 3.31 -33.95
CA ALA A 24 14.89 3.53 -32.90
C ALA A 24 14.02 2.25 -32.87
N LEU A 25 14.10 1.50 -31.77
CA LEU A 25 13.17 0.40 -31.50
C LEU A 25 11.78 1.03 -31.59
N ALA A 26 11.09 0.80 -32.69
CA ALA A 26 9.69 1.21 -32.83
C ALA A 26 8.95 0.51 -31.67
N THR A 27 8.48 1.30 -30.72
CA THR A 27 7.59 0.81 -29.67
C THR A 27 6.36 0.25 -30.36
N GLU A 28 6.11 -1.05 -30.21
CA GLU A 28 4.92 -1.67 -30.77
C GLU A 28 3.69 -0.91 -30.28
N ALA A 29 2.76 -0.64 -31.18
CA ALA A 29 1.52 0.07 -30.83
C ALA A 29 0.73 -0.76 -29.79
N PRO A 30 0.08 -0.09 -28.80
CA PRO A 30 -0.73 -0.79 -27.82
C PRO A 30 -1.82 -1.65 -28.46
N VAL A 31 -1.99 -2.89 -27.98
CA VAL A 31 -2.97 -3.83 -28.54
C VAL A 31 -3.88 -4.44 -27.48
N GLY A 32 -5.09 -4.80 -27.87
CA GLY A 32 -6.02 -5.56 -27.06
C GLY A 32 -6.60 -4.81 -25.86
N GLN A 33 -7.29 -5.56 -25.03
CA GLN A 33 -7.96 -5.08 -23.82
C GLN A 33 -7.70 -6.06 -22.69
N MET A 34 -7.39 -5.55 -21.48
CA MET A 34 -7.30 -6.32 -20.25
C MET A 34 -8.40 -5.86 -19.28
N SER A 35 -9.07 -6.81 -18.63
CA SER A 35 -10.23 -6.55 -17.79
C SER A 35 -10.14 -7.19 -16.41
N TRP A 36 -10.66 -6.47 -15.40
CA TRP A 36 -10.70 -6.89 -14.00
C TRP A 36 -12.13 -7.00 -13.49
N ALA A 37 -12.41 -8.02 -12.68
CA ALA A 37 -13.56 -8.06 -11.78
C ALA A 37 -13.12 -7.65 -10.37
N LEU A 38 -13.61 -6.49 -9.90
CA LEU A 38 -13.26 -5.89 -8.63
C LEU A 38 -14.29 -6.25 -7.54
N HIS A 39 -13.82 -6.44 -6.32
CA HIS A 39 -14.66 -6.79 -5.17
C HIS A 39 -15.34 -5.58 -4.50
N PHE A 40 -15.20 -4.38 -5.05
CA PHE A 40 -15.78 -3.14 -4.54
C PHE A 40 -16.43 -2.32 -5.65
N SER A 41 -17.30 -1.40 -5.24
CA SER A 41 -17.96 -0.47 -6.16
C SER A 41 -17.02 0.66 -6.56
N LEU A 42 -17.05 1.02 -7.84
CA LEU A 42 -16.33 2.16 -8.38
C LEU A 42 -17.08 3.45 -8.10
N ALA A 43 -16.37 4.49 -7.69
CA ALA A 43 -16.90 5.82 -7.43
C ALA A 43 -15.99 6.92 -7.99
N PRO A 44 -16.50 8.08 -8.40
CA PRO A 44 -15.70 9.19 -8.94
C PRO A 44 -14.62 9.72 -7.99
N THR A 45 -14.80 9.54 -6.66
CA THR A 45 -13.80 9.90 -5.65
C THR A 45 -12.50 9.09 -5.78
N LEU A 46 -12.53 7.92 -6.45
CA LEU A 46 -11.33 7.12 -6.74
C LEU A 46 -10.46 7.72 -7.84
N PHE A 47 -10.96 8.71 -8.60
CA PHE A 47 -10.23 9.38 -9.68
C PHE A 47 -9.54 10.66 -9.22
N GLU A 48 -9.81 11.09 -7.97
CA GLU A 48 -9.41 12.36 -7.41
C GLU A 48 -8.32 12.18 -6.33
N PRO A 49 -7.04 12.41 -6.66
CA PRO A 49 -5.96 12.24 -5.70
C PRO A 49 -6.08 13.12 -4.45
N ALA A 50 -6.68 14.32 -4.59
CA ALA A 50 -6.83 15.23 -3.47
C ALA A 50 -7.78 14.71 -2.38
N GLU A 51 -8.70 13.81 -2.72
CA GLU A 51 -9.69 13.23 -1.78
C GLU A 51 -9.35 11.80 -1.34
N ALA A 52 -8.17 11.27 -1.65
CA ALA A 52 -7.80 9.90 -1.34
C ALA A 52 -7.88 9.63 0.17
N ALA A 53 -9.03 9.11 0.61
CA ALA A 53 -9.32 8.78 2.00
C ALA A 53 -8.78 7.40 2.41
N GLY A 54 -8.44 6.55 1.44
CA GLY A 54 -7.83 5.23 1.62
C GLY A 54 -6.66 5.06 0.66
N LEU A 55 -5.81 4.09 0.94
CA LEU A 55 -4.52 3.97 0.24
C LEU A 55 -4.50 2.83 -0.78
N ILE A 56 -5.37 1.84 -0.63
CA ILE A 56 -5.30 0.60 -1.41
C ILE A 56 -6.17 0.72 -2.65
N THR A 57 -7.47 0.94 -2.44
CA THR A 57 -8.46 0.99 -3.50
C THR A 57 -8.27 2.18 -4.45
N PRO A 58 -8.08 3.43 -3.96
CA PRO A 58 -7.79 4.55 -4.84
C PRO A 58 -6.51 4.36 -5.65
N PHE A 59 -5.44 3.82 -5.05
CA PHE A 59 -4.15 3.67 -5.73
C PHE A 59 -4.21 2.75 -6.94
N MET A 60 -5.10 1.77 -6.97
CA MET A 60 -5.32 0.95 -8.16
C MET A 60 -5.68 1.82 -9.38
N ILE A 61 -6.58 2.80 -9.21
CA ILE A 61 -6.99 3.69 -10.30
C ILE A 61 -5.98 4.83 -10.50
N ILE A 62 -5.48 5.38 -9.40
CA ILE A 62 -4.55 6.52 -9.41
C ILE A 62 -3.25 6.17 -10.14
N TYR A 63 -2.70 4.95 -9.96
CA TYR A 63 -1.51 4.49 -10.69
C TYR A 63 -1.70 4.40 -12.21
N ALA A 64 -2.92 4.17 -12.66
CA ALA A 64 -3.25 4.15 -14.09
C ALA A 64 -3.43 5.56 -14.66
N LEU A 65 -4.20 6.42 -13.96
CA LEU A 65 -4.63 7.74 -14.45
C LEU A 65 -3.63 8.86 -14.17
N HIS A 66 -2.95 8.83 -13.03
CA HIS A 66 -2.12 9.93 -12.55
C HIS A 66 -0.67 9.51 -12.41
N ASP A 67 0.20 10.49 -12.18
CA ASP A 67 1.55 10.23 -11.76
C ASP A 67 1.95 11.12 -10.60
N ALA A 68 2.92 10.66 -9.81
CA ALA A 68 3.39 11.32 -8.61
C ALA A 68 4.82 11.83 -8.76
N LEU A 69 5.23 12.77 -7.93
CA LEU A 69 6.63 13.20 -7.87
C LEU A 69 7.54 12.01 -7.55
N VAL A 70 7.15 11.23 -6.54
CA VAL A 70 7.82 10.02 -6.08
C VAL A 70 6.75 9.00 -5.75
N LYS A 71 6.93 7.74 -6.15
CA LYS A 71 5.97 6.66 -5.88
C LYS A 71 6.67 5.31 -5.74
N PRO A 72 6.07 4.34 -5.04
CA PRO A 72 6.54 2.97 -5.06
C PRO A 72 6.54 2.37 -6.48
N MET A 73 7.63 1.71 -6.83
CA MET A 73 7.82 0.98 -8.08
C MET A 73 8.53 -0.36 -7.77
N PRO A 74 8.59 -1.31 -8.70
CA PRO A 74 9.18 -2.63 -8.44
C PRO A 74 10.60 -2.59 -7.86
N GLU A 75 11.41 -1.63 -8.31
CA GLU A 75 12.81 -1.54 -7.90
C GLU A 75 13.00 -0.83 -6.56
N LYS A 76 12.07 0.06 -6.17
CA LYS A 76 12.21 0.92 -4.99
C LYS A 76 10.85 1.34 -4.43
N ALA A 77 10.72 1.30 -3.11
CA ALA A 77 9.56 1.86 -2.40
C ALA A 77 9.42 3.39 -2.61
N MET A 78 10.50 4.08 -2.94
CA MET A 78 10.56 5.51 -3.22
C MET A 78 11.31 5.72 -4.54
N ALA A 79 10.63 5.51 -5.67
CA ALA A 79 11.20 5.69 -6.99
C ALA A 79 10.90 7.08 -7.56
N PRO A 80 11.83 7.69 -8.33
CA PRO A 80 11.56 8.89 -9.11
C PRO A 80 10.40 8.69 -10.07
N GLY A 81 9.43 9.61 -10.03
CA GLY A 81 8.29 9.69 -10.96
C GLY A 81 8.38 10.97 -11.78
N LEU A 82 7.43 11.90 -11.57
CA LEU A 82 7.47 13.24 -12.18
C LEU A 82 8.63 14.10 -11.65
N ALA A 83 9.18 13.82 -10.45
CA ALA A 83 10.49 14.31 -10.06
C ALA A 83 11.56 13.33 -10.54
N GLU A 84 12.60 13.84 -11.23
CA GLU A 84 13.78 13.04 -11.60
C GLU A 84 14.75 12.88 -10.44
N SER A 85 14.74 13.84 -9.49
CA SER A 85 15.54 13.81 -8.26
C SER A 85 14.92 14.68 -7.18
N TRP A 86 15.36 14.43 -5.94
CA TRP A 86 15.07 15.29 -4.80
C TRP A 86 16.23 15.31 -3.82
N SER A 87 16.29 16.36 -3.01
CA SER A 87 17.29 16.52 -1.95
C SER A 87 16.67 17.08 -0.69
N ARG A 88 17.33 16.85 0.45
CA ARG A 88 17.01 17.43 1.75
C ARG A 88 18.16 18.30 2.23
N SER A 89 17.87 19.49 2.75
CA SER A 89 18.88 20.33 3.40
C SER A 89 19.47 19.65 4.66
N PRO A 90 20.71 19.97 5.05
CA PRO A 90 21.34 19.34 6.22
C PRO A 90 20.57 19.52 7.53
N ASP A 91 19.90 20.66 7.70
CA ASP A 91 19.04 20.96 8.85
C ASP A 91 17.66 20.26 8.81
N GLY A 92 17.34 19.56 7.70
CA GLY A 92 16.07 18.85 7.52
C GLY A 92 14.86 19.74 7.31
N LEU A 93 15.04 21.05 7.08
CA LEU A 93 13.96 22.02 6.95
C LEU A 93 13.48 22.25 5.50
N VAL A 94 14.29 21.88 4.50
CA VAL A 94 13.95 22.09 3.09
C VAL A 94 14.07 20.80 2.31
N TYR A 95 13.01 20.48 1.57
CA TYR A 95 13.03 19.43 0.55
C TYR A 95 12.83 20.06 -0.82
N GLU A 96 13.78 19.85 -1.73
CA GLU A 96 13.71 20.34 -3.11
C GLU A 96 13.54 19.18 -4.07
N PHE A 97 12.59 19.32 -5.03
CA PHE A 97 12.33 18.36 -6.10
C PHE A 97 12.65 19.03 -7.45
N VAL A 98 13.35 18.30 -8.30
CA VAL A 98 13.61 18.68 -9.70
C VAL A 98 12.67 17.90 -10.59
N LEU A 99 11.81 18.59 -11.34
CA LEU A 99 10.81 17.96 -12.19
C LEU A 99 11.43 17.39 -13.45
N ARG A 100 10.85 16.29 -13.93
CA ARG A 100 11.23 15.60 -15.17
C ARG A 100 10.89 16.47 -16.38
N LYS A 101 11.91 16.73 -17.19
CA LYS A 101 11.71 17.47 -18.45
C LYS A 101 10.86 16.66 -19.43
N GLY A 102 9.91 17.32 -20.06
CA GLY A 102 9.06 16.71 -21.11
C GLY A 102 7.89 15.87 -20.60
N ALA A 103 7.71 15.72 -19.28
CA ALA A 103 6.50 15.11 -18.72
C ALA A 103 5.25 15.95 -19.07
N ARG A 104 4.18 15.28 -19.51
CA ARG A 104 2.94 15.93 -19.94
C ARG A 104 1.72 15.27 -19.32
N PHE A 105 0.69 16.08 -19.14
CA PHE A 105 -0.65 15.60 -18.85
C PHE A 105 -1.34 15.02 -20.09
N HIS A 106 -2.42 14.27 -19.89
CA HIS A 106 -3.21 13.66 -20.98
C HIS A 106 -3.78 14.67 -21.97
N ASN A 107 -3.98 15.92 -21.56
CA ASN A 107 -4.42 17.02 -22.42
C ASN A 107 -3.27 17.71 -23.19
N GLY A 108 -2.03 17.22 -23.05
CA GLY A 108 -0.83 17.71 -23.71
C GLY A 108 -0.11 18.86 -23.00
N GLU A 109 -0.66 19.42 -21.92
CA GLU A 109 0.00 20.46 -21.13
C GLU A 109 1.24 19.89 -20.41
N PRO A 110 2.34 20.67 -20.30
CA PRO A 110 3.51 20.25 -19.54
C PRO A 110 3.21 20.22 -18.03
N VAL A 111 3.83 19.29 -17.30
CA VAL A 111 3.81 19.28 -15.83
C VAL A 111 4.79 20.34 -15.33
N THR A 112 4.34 21.20 -14.43
CA THR A 112 5.12 22.33 -13.88
C THR A 112 5.12 22.34 -12.35
N ALA A 113 6.02 23.13 -11.76
CA ALA A 113 6.09 23.34 -10.32
C ALA A 113 4.80 23.97 -9.74
N ASP A 114 4.10 24.78 -10.53
CA ASP A 114 2.81 25.36 -10.12
C ASP A 114 1.71 24.30 -10.00
N ASP A 115 1.73 23.26 -10.84
CA ASP A 115 0.80 22.12 -10.71
C ASP A 115 1.07 21.35 -9.43
N VAL A 116 2.34 21.20 -9.04
CA VAL A 116 2.75 20.55 -7.79
C VAL A 116 2.26 21.33 -6.58
N LYS A 117 2.52 22.66 -6.55
CA LYS A 117 2.04 23.54 -5.50
C LYS A 117 0.52 23.51 -5.38
N PHE A 118 -0.17 23.66 -6.49
CA PHE A 118 -1.64 23.59 -6.55
C PHE A 118 -2.17 22.24 -6.02
N SER A 119 -1.58 21.12 -6.44
CA SER A 119 -1.99 19.78 -5.98
C SER A 119 -1.82 19.61 -4.48
N PHE A 120 -0.73 20.12 -3.89
CA PHE A 120 -0.51 20.11 -2.45
C PHE A 120 -1.51 21.01 -1.69
N GLU A 121 -1.73 22.23 -2.17
CA GLU A 121 -2.62 23.20 -1.50
C GLU A 121 -4.09 22.71 -1.47
N ARG A 122 -4.55 22.05 -2.55
CA ARG A 122 -5.91 21.48 -2.63
C ARG A 122 -6.05 20.11 -1.94
N TYR A 123 -4.94 19.47 -1.55
CA TYR A 123 -4.99 18.14 -0.94
C TYR A 123 -5.77 18.16 0.38
N ARG A 124 -6.76 17.26 0.50
CA ARG A 124 -7.66 17.07 1.65
C ARG A 124 -7.85 15.60 2.00
N GLY A 125 -6.91 14.76 1.53
CA GLY A 125 -6.91 13.33 1.83
C GLY A 125 -6.49 13.00 3.26
N ILE A 126 -6.23 11.72 3.52
CA ILE A 126 -6.04 11.14 4.86
C ILE A 126 -4.97 11.83 5.73
N SER A 127 -3.97 12.47 5.13
CA SER A 127 -2.88 13.14 5.87
C SER A 127 -2.82 14.65 5.62
N ALA A 128 -3.90 15.23 5.13
CA ALA A 128 -3.92 16.66 4.82
C ALA A 128 -3.61 17.53 6.05
N GLN A 129 -4.15 17.19 7.22
CA GLN A 129 -3.92 17.92 8.45
C GLN A 129 -2.44 17.92 8.81
N VAL A 130 -1.82 16.76 8.98
CA VAL A 130 -0.42 16.65 9.41
C VAL A 130 0.55 17.30 8.43
N LEU A 131 0.29 17.18 7.11
CA LEU A 131 1.11 17.82 6.08
C LEU A 131 1.01 19.35 6.16
N LYS A 132 -0.19 19.91 6.24
CA LYS A 132 -0.41 21.37 6.30
C LYS A 132 0.02 21.99 7.62
N GLU A 133 -0.06 21.24 8.72
CA GLU A 133 0.47 21.68 10.01
C GLU A 133 2.00 21.79 10.01
N ARG A 134 2.72 20.89 9.32
CA ARG A 134 4.19 20.80 9.35
C ARG A 134 4.88 21.53 8.19
N VAL A 135 4.23 21.70 7.05
CA VAL A 135 4.76 22.48 5.92
C VAL A 135 4.50 23.97 6.15
N ALA A 136 5.54 24.77 6.13
CA ALA A 136 5.46 26.22 6.27
C ALA A 136 5.13 26.90 4.94
N ALA A 137 5.74 26.44 3.84
CA ALA A 137 5.55 27.01 2.51
C ALA A 137 5.89 26.00 1.41
N VAL A 138 5.25 26.16 0.25
CA VAL A 138 5.63 25.50 -1.00
C VAL A 138 6.02 26.60 -1.99
N GLU A 139 7.28 26.57 -2.40
CA GLU A 139 7.89 27.57 -3.29
C GLU A 139 8.12 26.97 -4.67
N THR A 140 7.93 27.76 -5.72
CA THR A 140 8.17 27.41 -7.12
C THR A 140 9.22 28.35 -7.72
N PRO A 141 10.55 28.12 -7.43
CA PRO A 141 11.62 29.02 -7.88
C PRO A 141 11.69 29.18 -9.40
N ASP A 142 11.37 28.11 -10.11
CA ASP A 142 11.22 28.07 -11.56
C ASP A 142 10.22 26.96 -11.95
N PRO A 143 9.78 26.88 -13.22
CA PRO A 143 8.79 25.89 -13.65
C PRO A 143 9.21 24.42 -13.45
N GLY A 144 10.49 24.12 -13.28
CA GLY A 144 11.05 22.78 -13.12
C GLY A 144 11.44 22.43 -11.68
N ARG A 145 11.25 23.33 -10.71
CA ARG A 145 11.68 23.10 -9.33
C ARG A 145 10.60 23.48 -8.33
N VAL A 146 10.43 22.64 -7.31
CA VAL A 146 9.55 22.93 -6.17
C VAL A 146 10.28 22.69 -4.87
N ARG A 147 10.09 23.57 -3.89
CA ARG A 147 10.67 23.49 -2.55
C ARG A 147 9.58 23.46 -1.50
N PHE A 148 9.66 22.48 -0.62
CA PHE A 148 8.85 22.41 0.60
C PHE A 148 9.69 22.90 1.78
N ARG A 149 9.26 23.97 2.43
CA ARG A 149 9.84 24.44 3.69
C ARG A 149 9.02 23.88 4.85
N LEU A 150 9.68 23.21 5.77
CA LEU A 150 9.07 22.68 6.99
C LEU A 150 9.24 23.65 8.14
N LYS A 151 8.28 23.66 9.08
CA LYS A 151 8.35 24.45 10.32
C LYS A 151 9.40 23.92 11.29
N GLN A 152 9.63 22.60 11.28
CA GLN A 152 10.61 21.87 12.09
C GLN A 152 11.15 20.68 11.28
N PRO A 153 12.33 20.16 11.60
CA PRO A 153 12.83 18.94 11.00
C PRO A 153 11.82 17.80 11.16
N TRP A 154 11.50 17.13 10.05
CA TRP A 154 10.55 16.03 10.07
C TRP A 154 11.06 14.87 9.19
N PRO A 155 11.70 13.85 9.80
CA PRO A 155 12.29 12.71 9.08
C PRO A 155 11.28 11.94 8.22
N ASP A 156 9.98 11.93 8.61
CA ASP A 156 8.92 11.21 7.91
C ASP A 156 8.26 12.02 6.77
N PHE A 157 8.74 13.25 6.47
CA PHE A 157 8.15 14.05 5.40
C PHE A 157 8.00 13.26 4.10
N MET A 158 9.04 12.54 3.66
CA MET A 158 8.98 11.75 2.44
C MET A 158 8.03 10.55 2.55
N ALA A 159 7.89 9.93 3.72
CA ALA A 159 6.92 8.85 3.93
C ALA A 159 5.48 9.35 3.76
N PHE A 160 5.19 10.58 4.16
CA PHE A 160 3.86 11.19 4.05
C PHE A 160 3.63 11.89 2.70
N TYR A 161 4.61 12.64 2.19
CA TYR A 161 4.47 13.38 0.94
C TYR A 161 4.87 12.54 -0.29
N GLY A 162 5.89 11.69 -0.19
CA GLY A 162 6.40 10.86 -1.27
C GLY A 162 5.53 9.65 -1.65
N THR A 163 4.25 9.68 -1.38
CA THR A 163 3.19 8.73 -1.71
C THR A 163 3.10 7.39 -0.97
N PRO A 164 4.12 6.83 -0.32
CA PRO A 164 3.92 5.53 0.32
C PRO A 164 2.75 5.51 1.32
N ALA A 165 2.57 6.57 2.09
CA ALA A 165 1.53 6.65 3.12
C ALA A 165 0.29 7.46 2.72
N THR A 166 0.33 8.22 1.62
CA THR A 166 -0.73 9.16 1.23
C THR A 166 -0.81 9.35 -0.28
N GLY A 167 -1.82 10.02 -0.78
CA GLY A 167 -1.91 10.46 -2.18
C GLY A 167 -1.41 11.89 -2.41
N ALA A 168 -0.68 12.48 -1.47
CA ALA A 168 -0.40 13.92 -1.51
C ALA A 168 0.52 14.38 -2.65
N ALA A 169 1.43 13.51 -3.11
CA ALA A 169 2.37 13.83 -4.19
C ALA A 169 1.86 13.48 -5.60
N TRP A 170 0.60 13.08 -5.76
CA TRP A 170 -0.03 12.88 -7.06
C TRP A 170 -0.44 14.21 -7.66
N ILE A 171 -0.02 14.47 -8.90
CA ILE A 171 -0.10 15.79 -9.51
C ILE A 171 -1.24 15.84 -10.53
N VAL A 172 -2.02 16.93 -10.46
CA VAL A 172 -3.12 17.21 -11.40
C VAL A 172 -2.90 18.55 -12.11
N PRO A 173 -3.41 18.73 -13.34
CA PRO A 173 -3.19 19.96 -14.11
C PRO A 173 -4.02 21.11 -13.54
N ARG A 174 -3.35 22.10 -12.95
CA ARG A 174 -3.98 23.27 -12.32
C ARG A 174 -4.99 23.96 -13.24
N LYS A 175 -4.55 24.34 -14.44
CA LYS A 175 -5.40 25.09 -15.38
C LYS A 175 -6.67 24.33 -15.76
N TYR A 176 -6.55 23.03 -15.95
CA TYR A 176 -7.72 22.21 -16.26
C TYR A 176 -8.69 22.12 -15.09
N VAL A 177 -8.20 21.86 -13.87
CA VAL A 177 -9.04 21.80 -12.66
C VAL A 177 -9.73 23.15 -12.41
N GLU A 178 -9.00 24.27 -12.50
CA GLU A 178 -9.56 25.62 -12.37
C GLU A 178 -10.66 25.92 -13.42
N LYS A 179 -10.50 25.40 -14.65
CA LYS A 179 -11.47 25.56 -15.75
C LYS A 179 -12.75 24.77 -15.54
N VAL A 180 -12.65 23.48 -15.11
CA VAL A 180 -13.80 22.58 -15.06
C VAL A 180 -14.43 22.46 -13.67
N GLY A 181 -13.72 22.92 -12.65
CA GLY A 181 -14.09 22.76 -11.23
C GLY A 181 -13.89 21.32 -10.71
N GLU A 182 -14.07 21.13 -9.42
CA GLU A 182 -13.89 19.83 -8.73
C GLU A 182 -14.81 18.73 -9.28
N ASP A 183 -16.10 19.06 -9.51
CA ASP A 183 -17.07 18.10 -10.02
C ASP A 183 -16.84 17.77 -11.50
N GLY A 184 -16.40 18.76 -12.28
CA GLY A 184 -16.01 18.56 -13.67
C GLY A 184 -14.79 17.65 -13.79
N PHE A 185 -13.80 17.84 -12.91
CA PHE A 185 -12.62 17.00 -12.85
C PHE A 185 -12.95 15.54 -12.51
N LYS A 186 -13.84 15.28 -11.54
CA LYS A 186 -14.29 13.93 -11.21
C LYS A 186 -15.06 13.23 -12.33
N LYS A 187 -15.72 14.00 -13.21
CA LYS A 187 -16.45 13.44 -14.37
C LYS A 187 -15.51 13.12 -15.54
N ALA A 188 -14.46 13.88 -15.72
CA ALA A 188 -13.49 13.71 -16.79
C ALA A 188 -12.06 14.01 -16.28
N PRO A 189 -11.47 13.11 -15.48
CA PRO A 189 -10.16 13.33 -14.88
C PRO A 189 -9.05 13.38 -15.94
N VAL A 190 -8.16 14.35 -15.80
CA VAL A 190 -6.93 14.50 -16.59
C VAL A 190 -5.75 14.30 -15.66
N GLY A 191 -4.92 13.30 -15.93
CA GLY A 191 -3.71 12.99 -15.18
C GLY A 191 -2.47 13.00 -16.05
N ALA A 192 -1.36 12.50 -15.50
CA ALA A 192 -0.09 12.31 -16.18
C ALA A 192 0.36 10.83 -16.17
N GLY A 193 -0.56 9.91 -15.88
CA GLY A 193 -0.29 8.47 -15.78
C GLY A 193 -0.23 7.77 -17.15
N PRO A 194 0.04 6.46 -17.14
CA PRO A 194 0.17 5.66 -18.37
C PRO A 194 -1.13 5.46 -19.13
N TYR A 195 -2.27 5.67 -18.50
CA TYR A 195 -3.60 5.55 -19.14
C TYR A 195 -4.43 6.78 -18.88
N LYS A 196 -5.22 7.16 -19.87
CA LYS A 196 -6.16 8.29 -19.83
C LYS A 196 -7.60 7.81 -19.70
N PHE A 197 -8.42 8.62 -19.06
CA PHE A 197 -9.84 8.37 -18.89
C PHE A 197 -10.55 8.29 -20.25
N ALA A 198 -11.35 7.23 -20.45
CA ALA A 198 -12.19 7.05 -21.63
C ALA A 198 -13.67 7.13 -21.27
N SER A 199 -14.15 6.34 -20.30
CA SER A 199 -15.54 6.40 -19.83
C SER A 199 -15.69 5.81 -18.44
N PHE A 200 -16.78 6.19 -17.76
CA PHE A 200 -17.19 5.65 -16.49
C PHE A 200 -18.71 5.48 -16.42
N THR A 201 -19.16 4.27 -16.11
CA THR A 201 -20.55 3.95 -15.81
C THR A 201 -20.67 3.60 -14.34
N PRO A 202 -21.30 4.46 -13.50
CA PRO A 202 -21.39 4.25 -12.06
C PRO A 202 -21.92 2.86 -11.70
N GLY A 203 -21.22 2.19 -10.77
CA GLY A 203 -21.58 0.85 -10.31
C GLY A 203 -21.34 -0.29 -11.30
N ILE A 204 -20.88 -0.01 -12.52
CA ILE A 204 -20.67 -0.99 -13.58
C ILE A 204 -19.18 -1.08 -13.94
N GLU A 205 -18.63 -0.05 -14.61
CA GLU A 205 -17.25 -0.12 -15.10
C GLU A 205 -16.58 1.23 -15.29
N LEU A 206 -15.25 1.21 -15.23
CA LEU A 206 -14.34 2.26 -15.63
C LEU A 206 -13.50 1.76 -16.81
N VAL A 207 -13.41 2.57 -17.87
CA VAL A 207 -12.60 2.29 -19.07
C VAL A 207 -11.50 3.34 -19.19
N LEU A 208 -10.27 2.86 -19.40
CA LEU A 208 -9.09 3.69 -19.59
C LEU A 208 -8.39 3.27 -20.90
N ASP A 209 -7.90 4.25 -21.67
CA ASP A 209 -7.12 4.02 -22.91
C ASP A 209 -5.65 4.37 -22.70
N ALA A 210 -4.74 3.63 -23.33
CA ALA A 210 -3.31 3.87 -23.26
C ALA A 210 -2.95 5.32 -23.65
N PHE A 211 -2.00 5.90 -22.95
CA PHE A 211 -1.44 7.22 -23.25
C PHE A 211 -0.05 7.08 -23.89
N ASP A 212 0.03 7.28 -25.19
CA ASP A 212 1.26 7.14 -25.97
C ASP A 212 2.37 8.10 -25.54
N GLY A 213 1.98 9.25 -24.97
CA GLY A 213 2.89 10.28 -24.47
C GLY A 213 3.42 10.04 -23.04
N TYR A 214 3.19 8.87 -22.45
CA TYR A 214 3.67 8.61 -21.08
C TYR A 214 5.20 8.60 -21.02
N TRP A 215 5.74 9.34 -20.08
CA TRP A 215 7.17 9.64 -20.02
C TRP A 215 8.07 8.40 -19.81
N ARG A 216 7.58 7.35 -19.13
CA ARG A 216 8.39 6.15 -18.85
C ARG A 216 8.43 5.22 -20.05
N LYS A 217 7.30 4.84 -20.59
CA LYS A 217 7.15 4.08 -21.85
C LYS A 217 5.68 4.00 -22.26
N THR A 218 5.43 3.81 -23.54
CA THR A 218 4.10 3.52 -24.06
C THR A 218 3.58 2.20 -23.50
N PRO A 219 2.35 2.13 -22.93
CA PRO A 219 1.74 0.89 -22.47
C PRO A 219 1.57 -0.13 -23.61
N SER A 220 1.74 -1.43 -23.30
CA SER A 220 1.57 -2.48 -24.30
C SER A 220 0.09 -2.86 -24.52
N VAL A 221 -0.74 -2.72 -23.47
CA VAL A 221 -2.20 -2.99 -23.54
C VAL A 221 -2.94 -1.72 -23.92
N LYS A 222 -3.76 -1.77 -25.00
CA LYS A 222 -4.47 -0.59 -25.53
C LYS A 222 -5.54 -0.06 -24.57
N ARG A 223 -6.26 -0.95 -23.87
CA ARG A 223 -7.42 -0.59 -23.05
C ARG A 223 -7.46 -1.39 -21.75
N LEU A 224 -7.74 -0.70 -20.66
CA LEU A 224 -8.04 -1.32 -19.35
C LEU A 224 -9.53 -1.15 -19.05
N VAL A 225 -10.17 -2.22 -18.54
CA VAL A 225 -11.57 -2.21 -18.12
C VAL A 225 -11.69 -2.76 -16.71
N PHE A 226 -12.11 -1.92 -15.78
CA PHE A 226 -12.34 -2.30 -14.39
C PHE A 226 -13.85 -2.44 -14.16
N LYS A 227 -14.32 -3.66 -13.86
CA LYS A 227 -15.74 -3.96 -13.62
C LYS A 227 -16.02 -4.12 -12.13
N ALA A 228 -17.04 -3.46 -11.61
CA ALA A 228 -17.51 -3.62 -10.24
C ALA A 228 -18.31 -4.92 -10.12
N VAL A 229 -17.79 -5.93 -9.42
CA VAL A 229 -18.41 -7.24 -9.21
C VAL A 229 -18.21 -7.64 -7.75
N PRO A 230 -19.02 -7.14 -6.80
CA PRO A 230 -18.82 -7.34 -5.36
C PRO A 230 -18.86 -8.81 -4.92
N ASP A 231 -19.68 -9.65 -5.57
CA ASP A 231 -19.80 -11.07 -5.23
C ASP A 231 -18.61 -11.90 -5.72
N ALA A 232 -17.96 -12.64 -4.83
CA ALA A 232 -16.73 -13.38 -5.11
C ALA A 232 -16.96 -14.57 -6.07
N THR A 233 -18.09 -15.26 -5.91
CA THR A 233 -18.45 -16.41 -6.77
C THR A 233 -18.70 -15.96 -8.20
N THR A 234 -19.38 -14.82 -8.36
CA THR A 234 -19.60 -14.19 -9.67
C THR A 234 -18.28 -13.79 -10.32
N ARG A 235 -17.33 -13.19 -9.57
CA ARG A 235 -16.00 -12.85 -10.10
C ARG A 235 -15.27 -14.08 -10.61
N LEU A 236 -15.28 -15.18 -9.87
CA LEU A 236 -14.65 -16.42 -10.29
C LEU A 236 -15.34 -17.01 -11.52
N ALA A 237 -16.68 -17.00 -11.57
CA ALA A 237 -17.43 -17.47 -12.72
C ALA A 237 -17.09 -16.67 -14.00
N MET A 238 -17.01 -15.34 -13.91
CA MET A 238 -16.59 -14.48 -15.03
C MET A 238 -15.16 -14.78 -15.50
N LEU A 239 -14.24 -15.02 -14.56
CA LEU A 239 -12.86 -15.41 -14.89
C LEU A 239 -12.82 -16.77 -15.63
N LYS A 240 -13.57 -17.77 -15.15
CA LYS A 240 -13.66 -19.11 -15.77
C LYS A 240 -14.23 -19.05 -17.19
N ARG A 241 -15.20 -18.15 -17.45
CA ARG A 241 -15.76 -17.94 -18.79
C ARG A 241 -14.92 -17.03 -19.69
N GLY A 242 -13.82 -16.45 -19.17
CA GLY A 242 -12.99 -15.52 -19.94
C GLY A 242 -13.62 -14.14 -20.18
N GLU A 243 -14.67 -13.77 -19.42
CA GLU A 243 -15.32 -12.46 -19.48
C GLU A 243 -14.47 -11.35 -18.81
N VAL A 244 -13.56 -11.77 -17.93
CA VAL A 244 -12.52 -10.95 -17.34
C VAL A 244 -11.19 -11.69 -17.34
N ASP A 245 -10.12 -10.94 -17.32
CA ASP A 245 -8.75 -11.48 -17.31
C ASP A 245 -8.20 -11.67 -15.90
N ILE A 246 -8.68 -10.88 -14.93
CA ILE A 246 -8.23 -10.90 -13.54
C ILE A 246 -9.46 -10.79 -12.62
N ALA A 247 -9.53 -11.66 -11.61
CA ALA A 247 -10.53 -11.61 -10.55
C ALA A 247 -9.85 -11.32 -9.20
N TYR A 248 -10.25 -10.24 -8.54
CA TYR A 248 -9.70 -9.86 -7.25
C TYR A 248 -10.39 -10.57 -6.08
N ALA A 249 -9.63 -10.80 -4.98
CA ALA A 249 -10.13 -11.34 -3.71
C ALA A 249 -10.89 -12.67 -3.87
N VAL A 250 -10.21 -13.70 -4.34
CA VAL A 250 -10.69 -15.09 -4.46
C VAL A 250 -10.08 -15.94 -3.33
N ASN A 251 -10.45 -15.68 -2.10
CA ASN A 251 -9.84 -16.29 -0.92
C ASN A 251 -10.39 -17.72 -0.63
N GLY A 252 -9.67 -18.46 0.22
CA GLY A 252 -10.11 -19.77 0.71
C GLY A 252 -10.45 -20.77 -0.39
N GLU A 253 -11.64 -21.35 -0.33
CA GLU A 253 -12.12 -22.35 -1.29
C GLU A 253 -12.14 -21.87 -2.75
N LEU A 254 -12.48 -20.59 -2.98
CA LEU A 254 -12.46 -20.02 -4.33
C LEU A 254 -11.05 -19.92 -4.88
N GLY A 255 -10.06 -19.66 -4.03
CA GLY A 255 -8.64 -19.70 -4.39
C GLY A 255 -8.18 -21.11 -4.77
N GLU A 256 -8.62 -22.14 -4.04
CA GLU A 256 -8.39 -23.55 -4.39
C GLU A 256 -9.05 -23.90 -5.72
N GLU A 257 -10.25 -23.40 -5.99
CA GLU A 257 -10.93 -23.62 -7.26
C GLU A 257 -10.17 -23.01 -8.44
N VAL A 258 -9.61 -21.80 -8.26
CA VAL A 258 -8.71 -21.20 -9.26
C VAL A 258 -7.51 -22.11 -9.53
N ARG A 259 -6.84 -22.63 -8.48
CA ARG A 259 -5.67 -23.51 -8.62
C ARG A 259 -5.98 -24.80 -9.38
N ARG A 260 -7.18 -25.35 -9.22
CA ARG A 260 -7.63 -26.60 -9.87
C ARG A 260 -8.20 -26.39 -11.27
N THR A 261 -8.52 -25.15 -11.65
CA THR A 261 -9.10 -24.84 -12.96
C THR A 261 -8.00 -24.73 -14.03
N PRO A 262 -7.97 -25.61 -15.05
CA PRO A 262 -6.97 -25.54 -16.13
C PRO A 262 -6.96 -24.17 -16.82
N GLY A 263 -5.77 -23.64 -17.06
CA GLY A 263 -5.58 -22.34 -17.71
C GLY A 263 -5.69 -21.12 -16.80
N LEU A 264 -6.20 -21.28 -15.58
CA LEU A 264 -6.16 -20.21 -14.57
C LEU A 264 -4.91 -20.31 -13.71
N SER A 265 -4.50 -19.19 -13.13
CA SER A 265 -3.42 -19.16 -12.13
C SER A 265 -3.83 -18.33 -10.92
N LEU A 266 -3.51 -18.84 -9.73
CA LEU A 266 -3.66 -18.10 -8.48
C LEU A 266 -2.43 -17.24 -8.27
N ARG A 267 -2.63 -15.95 -8.00
CA ARG A 267 -1.57 -14.97 -7.70
C ARG A 267 -1.77 -14.43 -6.29
N PRO A 268 -1.05 -14.94 -5.30
CA PRO A 268 -1.01 -14.34 -3.98
C PRO A 268 -0.21 -13.05 -4.05
N THR A 269 -0.78 -11.98 -3.48
CA THR A 269 -0.13 -10.67 -3.39
C THR A 269 0.03 -10.29 -1.92
N PRO A 270 1.26 -10.10 -1.42
CA PRO A 270 1.49 -9.58 -0.09
C PRO A 270 0.83 -8.22 0.08
N PHE A 271 0.33 -7.96 1.28
CA PHE A 271 -0.34 -6.73 1.60
C PHE A 271 0.19 -6.14 2.92
N VAL A 272 0.35 -4.83 3.03
CA VAL A 272 0.83 -4.16 4.26
C VAL A 272 -0.14 -4.29 5.44
N ALA A 273 -1.32 -4.88 5.26
CA ALA A 273 -2.24 -5.10 6.35
C ALA A 273 -1.72 -6.14 7.32
N THR A 274 -1.29 -5.69 8.48
CA THR A 274 -1.08 -6.54 9.63
C THR A 274 -2.37 -6.64 10.43
N HIS A 275 -2.64 -7.81 10.97
CA HIS A 275 -3.79 -8.11 11.81
C HIS A 275 -3.31 -8.54 13.19
N TRP A 276 -4.01 -8.08 14.24
CA TRP A 276 -3.68 -8.37 15.64
C TRP A 276 -4.91 -8.29 16.53
N LEU A 277 -4.80 -8.77 17.76
CA LEU A 277 -5.74 -8.41 18.82
C LEU A 277 -5.19 -7.28 19.65
N LEU A 278 -6.00 -6.28 19.91
CA LEU A 278 -5.77 -5.29 20.94
C LEU A 278 -6.51 -5.73 22.22
N PHE A 279 -5.82 -5.69 23.35
CA PHE A 279 -6.39 -5.85 24.67
C PHE A 279 -6.79 -4.46 25.20
N ALA A 280 -8.03 -4.04 24.90
CA ALA A 280 -8.46 -2.67 25.16
C ALA A 280 -8.42 -2.31 26.65
N ASP A 281 -8.79 -3.25 27.51
CA ASP A 281 -8.84 -3.04 28.96
C ASP A 281 -7.54 -3.42 29.69
N GLN A 282 -6.40 -3.57 28.99
CA GLN A 282 -5.10 -3.87 29.63
C GLN A 282 -4.61 -2.76 30.57
N TRP A 283 -5.24 -1.60 30.52
CA TRP A 283 -4.94 -0.41 31.33
C TRP A 283 -5.83 -0.30 32.57
N ASP A 284 -6.85 -1.14 32.70
CA ASP A 284 -7.74 -1.23 33.87
C ASP A 284 -7.22 -2.30 34.82
N PRO A 285 -6.74 -1.95 36.04
CA PRO A 285 -6.22 -2.92 37.01
C PRO A 285 -7.24 -3.99 37.42
N SER A 286 -8.55 -3.74 37.26
CA SER A 286 -9.61 -4.69 37.56
C SER A 286 -9.84 -5.73 36.45
N SER A 287 -9.33 -5.46 35.24
CA SER A 287 -9.48 -6.34 34.09
C SER A 287 -8.45 -7.48 34.12
N PRO A 288 -8.85 -8.73 33.79
CA PRO A 288 -7.90 -9.81 33.57
C PRO A 288 -6.79 -9.47 32.55
N TRP A 289 -7.10 -8.61 31.59
CA TRP A 289 -6.16 -8.17 30.55
C TRP A 289 -5.03 -7.28 31.09
N SER A 290 -5.14 -6.71 32.29
CA SER A 290 -4.06 -5.96 32.94
C SER A 290 -2.86 -6.86 33.28
N ASP A 291 -3.09 -8.14 33.54
CA ASP A 291 -2.01 -9.11 33.79
C ASP A 291 -1.34 -9.55 32.49
N ARG A 292 -0.04 -9.30 32.38
CA ARG A 292 0.77 -9.70 31.25
C ARG A 292 0.71 -11.21 30.97
N ARG A 293 0.58 -12.06 32.00
CA ARG A 293 0.49 -13.52 31.86
C ARG A 293 -0.78 -13.93 31.08
N VAL A 294 -1.90 -13.24 31.33
CA VAL A 294 -3.16 -13.45 30.59
C VAL A 294 -2.97 -13.09 29.11
N ARG A 295 -2.32 -11.95 28.81
CA ARG A 295 -2.04 -11.56 27.43
C ARG A 295 -1.07 -12.53 26.72
N LEU A 296 -0.07 -13.04 27.43
CA LEU A 296 0.81 -14.09 26.91
C LEU A 296 0.06 -15.41 26.69
N ALA A 297 -0.85 -15.79 27.60
CA ALA A 297 -1.69 -16.98 27.42
C ALA A 297 -2.50 -16.87 26.11
N ALA A 298 -3.14 -15.73 25.87
CA ALA A 298 -3.82 -15.48 24.60
C ALA A 298 -2.88 -15.61 23.39
N ASN A 299 -1.65 -15.07 23.48
CA ASN A 299 -0.64 -15.19 22.42
C ASN A 299 -0.25 -16.64 22.11
N HIS A 300 -0.15 -17.51 23.14
CA HIS A 300 0.15 -18.94 22.98
C HIS A 300 -1.08 -19.78 22.59
N ALA A 301 -2.30 -19.27 22.78
CA ALA A 301 -3.53 -19.98 22.46
C ALA A 301 -3.83 -20.05 20.95
N VAL A 302 -3.35 -19.08 20.15
CA VAL A 302 -3.77 -18.93 18.74
C VAL A 302 -2.86 -19.72 17.79
N ASP A 303 -3.47 -20.67 17.06
CA ASP A 303 -2.81 -21.42 15.98
C ASP A 303 -2.80 -20.62 14.67
N ARG A 304 -1.82 -19.74 14.57
CA ARG A 304 -1.65 -18.88 13.37
C ARG A 304 -1.38 -19.68 12.10
N GLN A 305 -0.77 -20.86 12.23
CA GLN A 305 -0.44 -21.70 11.08
C GLN A 305 -1.70 -22.36 10.49
N ALA A 306 -2.54 -22.94 11.34
CA ALA A 306 -3.81 -23.52 10.91
C ALA A 306 -4.74 -22.46 10.31
N MET A 307 -4.82 -21.29 10.95
CA MET A 307 -5.57 -20.16 10.43
C MET A 307 -5.07 -19.71 9.04
N ASN A 308 -3.75 -19.58 8.87
CA ASN A 308 -3.13 -19.18 7.61
C ASN A 308 -3.48 -20.17 6.49
N GLN A 309 -3.38 -21.47 6.79
CA GLN A 309 -3.70 -22.51 5.81
C GLN A 309 -5.19 -22.48 5.40
N ALA A 310 -6.10 -22.32 6.36
CA ALA A 310 -7.53 -22.33 6.09
C ALA A 310 -8.00 -21.09 5.30
N VAL A 311 -7.49 -19.92 5.64
CA VAL A 311 -8.01 -18.64 5.14
C VAL A 311 -7.28 -18.17 3.88
N THR A 312 -5.96 -18.30 3.85
CA THR A 312 -5.13 -17.76 2.75
C THR A 312 -4.24 -18.82 2.09
N LEU A 313 -4.56 -20.11 2.29
CA LEU A 313 -3.83 -21.24 1.69
C LEU A 313 -2.33 -21.24 2.02
N GLY A 314 -1.96 -20.73 3.19
CA GLY A 314 -0.58 -20.61 3.65
C GLY A 314 0.18 -19.39 3.13
N TYR A 315 -0.44 -18.53 2.34
CA TYR A 315 0.25 -17.40 1.69
C TYR A 315 0.43 -16.16 2.58
N SER A 316 -0.32 -16.00 3.67
CA SER A 316 -0.08 -14.91 4.61
C SER A 316 1.21 -15.11 5.37
N LYS A 317 1.89 -14.01 5.73
CA LYS A 317 3.12 -14.07 6.51
C LYS A 317 2.79 -13.96 7.99
N ILE A 318 2.96 -15.04 8.73
CA ILE A 318 2.83 -15.02 10.18
C ILE A 318 3.89 -14.07 10.77
N THR A 319 3.47 -13.20 11.68
CA THR A 319 4.34 -12.18 12.28
C THR A 319 4.09 -12.03 13.76
N GLY A 320 5.13 -11.66 14.50
CA GLY A 320 5.05 -11.24 15.91
C GLY A 320 4.91 -9.72 16.07
N SER A 321 4.67 -9.00 14.99
CA SER A 321 4.61 -7.53 14.97
C SER A 321 3.32 -7.00 14.34
N ILE A 322 2.88 -5.83 14.79
CA ILE A 322 1.86 -5.03 14.09
C ILE A 322 2.45 -4.22 12.92
N ILE A 323 3.78 -4.21 12.80
CA ILE A 323 4.51 -3.48 11.77
C ILE A 323 4.80 -4.44 10.62
N PRO A 324 4.48 -4.08 9.37
CA PRO A 324 4.81 -4.89 8.20
C PRO A 324 6.32 -5.08 8.07
N THR A 325 6.73 -6.26 7.61
CA THR A 325 8.15 -6.61 7.48
C THR A 325 8.91 -5.84 6.43
N SER A 326 8.20 -5.16 5.53
CA SER A 326 8.73 -4.30 4.48
C SER A 326 8.93 -2.85 4.92
N PHE A 327 8.44 -2.47 6.11
CA PHE A 327 8.56 -1.09 6.57
C PHE A 327 9.98 -0.77 7.03
N ASP A 328 10.45 0.41 6.69
CA ASP A 328 11.68 0.93 7.26
C ASP A 328 11.61 0.89 8.80
N PHE A 329 12.75 0.57 9.42
CA PHE A 329 12.90 0.39 10.87
C PHE A 329 12.09 -0.76 11.46
N TYR A 330 11.69 -1.76 10.64
CA TYR A 330 11.12 -3.00 11.16
C TYR A 330 12.12 -3.75 12.03
N TRP A 331 11.69 -4.22 13.19
CA TRP A 331 12.42 -5.16 14.04
C TRP A 331 11.71 -6.50 14.02
N GLN A 332 12.45 -7.60 13.84
CA GLN A 332 11.91 -8.96 13.82
C GLN A 332 11.71 -9.49 15.25
N PRO A 333 10.48 -9.48 15.80
CA PRO A 333 10.24 -10.08 17.11
C PRO A 333 10.27 -11.61 17.05
N PRO A 334 10.61 -12.29 18.16
CA PRO A 334 10.33 -13.70 18.30
C PRO A 334 8.81 -13.97 18.21
N LEU A 335 8.43 -15.10 17.64
CA LEU A 335 7.03 -15.52 17.63
C LEU A 335 6.68 -16.23 18.95
N HIS A 336 5.51 -15.93 19.50
CA HIS A 336 4.91 -16.79 20.50
C HIS A 336 4.36 -18.04 19.81
N ALA A 337 5.00 -19.19 20.05
CA ALA A 337 4.57 -20.46 19.48
C ALA A 337 3.16 -20.84 19.97
N TYR A 338 2.38 -21.49 19.12
CA TYR A 338 1.12 -22.11 19.52
C TYR A 338 1.41 -23.21 20.56
N ASP A 339 0.93 -23.00 21.76
CA ASP A 339 1.08 -23.90 22.89
C ASP A 339 -0.12 -23.74 23.85
N PRO A 340 -1.21 -24.47 23.61
CA PRO A 340 -2.41 -24.37 24.44
C PRO A 340 -2.20 -24.92 25.85
N ILE A 341 -1.18 -25.74 26.08
CA ILE A 341 -0.83 -26.25 27.44
C ILE A 341 -0.22 -25.09 28.23
N LYS A 342 0.77 -24.42 27.65
CA LYS A 342 1.40 -23.23 28.25
C LYS A 342 0.40 -22.10 28.45
N ALA A 343 -0.53 -21.92 27.52
CA ALA A 343 -1.59 -20.92 27.65
C ALA A 343 -2.43 -21.17 28.91
N ARG A 344 -2.90 -22.42 29.14
CA ARG A 344 -3.63 -22.80 30.36
C ARG A 344 -2.80 -22.69 31.64
N GLN A 345 -1.53 -23.00 31.56
CA GLN A 345 -0.61 -22.83 32.70
C GLN A 345 -0.50 -21.34 33.07
N LEU A 346 -0.26 -20.46 32.13
CA LEU A 346 -0.17 -19.00 32.36
C LEU A 346 -1.48 -18.42 32.92
N LEU A 347 -2.64 -18.92 32.46
CA LEU A 347 -3.93 -18.54 33.02
C LEU A 347 -4.05 -18.99 34.47
N ALA A 348 -3.66 -20.21 34.81
CA ALA A 348 -3.69 -20.72 36.19
C ALA A 348 -2.78 -19.90 37.11
N GLU A 349 -1.54 -19.59 36.68
CA GLU A 349 -0.59 -18.74 37.40
C GLU A 349 -1.12 -17.30 37.60
N ALA A 350 -1.95 -16.81 36.67
CA ALA A 350 -2.63 -15.50 36.76
C ALA A 350 -3.90 -15.54 37.64
N GLY A 351 -4.29 -16.70 38.20
CA GLY A 351 -5.47 -16.86 39.06
C GLY A 351 -6.73 -17.34 38.33
N TYR A 352 -6.61 -17.76 37.07
CA TYR A 352 -7.74 -18.20 36.21
C TYR A 352 -7.60 -19.69 35.79
N PRO A 353 -7.47 -20.67 36.72
CA PRO A 353 -7.23 -22.08 36.36
C PRO A 353 -8.39 -22.74 35.60
N LYS A 354 -9.59 -22.16 35.68
CA LYS A 354 -10.79 -22.60 34.94
C LYS A 354 -11.14 -21.67 33.75
N GLY A 355 -10.23 -20.73 33.43
CA GLY A 355 -10.49 -19.67 32.48
C GLY A 355 -11.38 -18.55 33.06
N PHE A 356 -11.83 -17.64 32.21
CA PHE A 356 -12.69 -16.51 32.60
C PHE A 356 -13.57 -16.06 31.43
N ASP A 357 -14.63 -15.30 31.74
CA ASP A 357 -15.43 -14.60 30.71
C ASP A 357 -14.73 -13.29 30.34
N ALA A 358 -14.18 -13.24 29.13
CA ALA A 358 -13.49 -12.08 28.57
C ALA A 358 -14.46 -11.08 27.91
N GLY A 359 -15.76 -11.30 28.02
CA GLY A 359 -16.78 -10.39 27.47
C GLY A 359 -16.83 -10.35 25.95
N ASP A 360 -16.91 -9.15 25.38
CA ASP A 360 -17.10 -8.96 23.94
C ASP A 360 -15.76 -8.91 23.18
N PHE A 361 -15.77 -9.50 21.99
CA PHE A 361 -14.69 -9.46 21.01
C PHE A 361 -15.17 -8.70 19.76
N TRP A 362 -14.72 -7.48 19.62
CA TRP A 362 -15.19 -6.54 18.59
C TRP A 362 -14.43 -6.70 17.29
N CYS A 363 -15.12 -6.66 16.16
CA CYS A 363 -14.53 -6.66 14.83
C CYS A 363 -15.31 -5.77 13.86
N ASP A 364 -14.60 -5.19 12.87
CA ASP A 364 -15.23 -4.66 11.66
C ASP A 364 -15.92 -5.82 10.94
N ALA A 365 -17.20 -5.70 10.58
CA ALA A 365 -18.00 -6.76 9.98
C ALA A 365 -17.33 -7.40 8.75
N SER A 366 -16.57 -6.61 7.96
CA SER A 366 -15.83 -7.11 6.80
C SER A 366 -14.62 -7.98 7.17
N ALA A 367 -14.13 -7.90 8.40
CA ALA A 367 -12.95 -8.61 8.91
C ALA A 367 -13.27 -9.70 9.92
N CYS A 368 -14.55 -9.84 10.36
CA CYS A 368 -14.93 -10.82 11.40
C CYS A 368 -14.65 -12.27 11.01
N GLN A 369 -14.66 -12.60 9.71
CA GLN A 369 -14.24 -13.90 9.21
C GLN A 369 -12.81 -14.30 9.63
N TYR A 370 -11.93 -13.33 9.88
CA TYR A 370 -10.57 -13.56 10.37
C TYR A 370 -10.52 -13.65 11.92
N ALA A 371 -11.53 -13.14 12.60
CA ALA A 371 -11.64 -13.15 14.06
C ALA A 371 -12.24 -14.46 14.60
N GLU A 372 -13.09 -15.14 13.83
CA GLU A 372 -13.76 -16.39 14.23
C GLU A 372 -12.79 -17.52 14.60
N PRO A 373 -11.73 -17.84 13.82
CA PRO A 373 -10.76 -18.85 14.23
C PRO A 373 -10.05 -18.48 15.54
N VAL A 374 -9.72 -17.20 15.72
CA VAL A 374 -9.09 -16.70 16.95
C VAL A 374 -10.01 -16.88 18.15
N LEU A 375 -11.32 -16.59 17.98
CA LEU A 375 -12.33 -16.84 19.00
C LEU A 375 -12.32 -18.30 19.48
N ASN A 376 -12.31 -19.25 18.51
CA ASN A 376 -12.33 -20.68 18.80
C ASN A 376 -11.08 -21.11 19.60
N ASP A 377 -9.92 -20.64 19.19
CA ASP A 377 -8.64 -20.93 19.86
C ASP A 377 -8.59 -20.37 21.29
N LEU A 378 -9.08 -19.15 21.52
CA LEU A 378 -9.18 -18.55 22.84
C LEU A 378 -10.15 -19.34 23.74
N GLN A 379 -11.31 -19.75 23.22
CA GLN A 379 -12.27 -20.56 23.95
C GLN A 379 -11.72 -21.93 24.35
N ALA A 380 -10.91 -22.55 23.47
CA ALA A 380 -10.27 -23.86 23.73
C ALA A 380 -9.35 -23.86 24.95
N VAL A 381 -8.79 -22.71 25.33
CA VAL A 381 -7.96 -22.57 26.53
C VAL A 381 -8.70 -21.99 27.75
N GLY A 382 -10.00 -21.67 27.60
CA GLY A 382 -10.84 -21.18 28.70
C GLY A 382 -11.05 -19.66 28.70
N ILE A 383 -10.57 -18.91 27.71
CA ILE A 383 -10.85 -17.48 27.53
C ILE A 383 -12.16 -17.38 26.75
N LYS A 384 -13.30 -17.27 27.46
CA LYS A 384 -14.64 -17.24 26.87
C LYS A 384 -14.95 -15.84 26.41
N THR A 385 -15.31 -15.66 25.13
CA THR A 385 -15.65 -14.36 24.57
C THR A 385 -16.73 -14.48 23.49
N ARG A 386 -17.37 -13.36 23.17
CA ARG A 386 -18.49 -13.27 22.21
C ARG A 386 -18.14 -12.32 21.08
N LEU A 387 -18.17 -12.80 19.84
CA LEU A 387 -17.89 -11.96 18.66
C LEU A 387 -19.00 -10.90 18.48
N ARG A 388 -18.59 -9.65 18.24
CA ARG A 388 -19.47 -8.49 18.06
C ARG A 388 -19.09 -7.74 16.79
N PRO A 389 -19.69 -8.08 15.66
CA PRO A 389 -19.51 -7.35 14.43
C PRO A 389 -20.15 -5.96 14.51
N LEU A 390 -19.44 -4.95 14.07
CA LEU A 390 -19.93 -3.61 13.83
C LEU A 390 -19.73 -3.23 12.37
N GLU A 391 -20.65 -2.47 11.82
CA GLU A 391 -20.45 -1.85 10.51
C GLU A 391 -19.21 -0.93 10.58
N ARG A 392 -18.44 -0.89 9.47
CA ARG A 392 -17.11 -0.29 9.42
C ARG A 392 -17.03 1.13 9.99
N ALA A 393 -17.96 2.03 9.61
CA ALA A 393 -17.92 3.41 10.09
C ALA A 393 -18.23 3.49 11.60
N GLY A 394 -19.20 2.69 12.07
CA GLY A 394 -19.53 2.54 13.48
C GLY A 394 -18.37 1.94 14.29
N PHE A 395 -17.69 0.92 13.74
CA PHE A 395 -16.51 0.31 14.36
C PHE A 395 -15.37 1.32 14.51
N LEU A 396 -14.98 2.02 13.44
CA LEU A 396 -13.91 3.00 13.49
C LEU A 396 -14.20 4.14 14.46
N LYS A 397 -15.44 4.65 14.45
CA LYS A 397 -15.87 5.68 15.39
C LYS A 397 -15.78 5.19 16.84
N ALA A 398 -16.32 4.03 17.14
CA ALA A 398 -16.27 3.45 18.48
C ALA A 398 -14.83 3.15 18.95
N TYR A 399 -13.96 2.74 18.02
CA TYR A 399 -12.55 2.50 18.28
C TYR A 399 -11.83 3.80 18.64
N GLN A 400 -12.00 4.87 17.85
CA GLN A 400 -11.41 6.20 18.11
C GLN A 400 -11.93 6.83 19.41
N GLU A 401 -13.21 6.66 19.69
CA GLU A 401 -13.84 7.14 20.94
C GLU A 401 -13.53 6.26 22.17
N LYS A 402 -12.70 5.21 22.03
CA LYS A 402 -12.28 4.29 23.11
C LYS A 402 -13.47 3.58 23.79
N ARG A 403 -14.56 3.33 23.05
CA ARG A 403 -15.78 2.71 23.57
C ARG A 403 -15.79 1.17 23.51
N LEU A 404 -14.90 0.58 22.70
CA LEU A 404 -14.77 -0.87 22.61
C LEU A 404 -14.01 -1.40 23.84
N LYS A 405 -14.52 -2.47 24.45
CA LYS A 405 -13.96 -3.06 25.67
C LYS A 405 -13.44 -4.46 25.41
N ASN A 406 -12.63 -4.97 26.31
CA ASN A 406 -12.04 -6.30 26.28
C ASN A 406 -11.10 -6.55 25.09
N ILE A 407 -11.57 -7.19 24.02
CA ILE A 407 -10.77 -7.55 22.85
C ILE A 407 -11.29 -6.83 21.62
N VAL A 408 -10.37 -6.26 20.87
CA VAL A 408 -10.66 -5.64 19.57
C VAL A 408 -9.80 -6.29 18.48
N TYR A 409 -10.43 -6.78 17.43
CA TYR A 409 -9.71 -7.23 16.24
C TYR A 409 -9.19 -6.01 15.48
N GLY A 410 -7.91 -5.75 15.66
CA GLY A 410 -7.21 -4.66 14.99
C GLY A 410 -6.66 -5.10 13.64
N LEU A 411 -6.74 -4.21 12.69
CA LEU A 411 -6.04 -4.32 11.43
C LEU A 411 -5.62 -2.95 10.92
N SER A 412 -4.53 -2.89 10.20
CA SER A 412 -4.13 -1.66 9.54
C SER A 412 -3.40 -1.93 8.23
N GLY A 413 -3.88 -1.31 7.17
CA GLY A 413 -3.21 -1.25 5.87
C GLY A 413 -2.56 0.11 5.61
N ILE A 414 -2.33 0.92 6.64
CA ILE A 414 -1.66 2.23 6.50
C ILE A 414 -0.21 2.00 6.08
N PHE A 415 0.21 2.65 5.01
CA PHE A 415 1.57 2.64 4.51
C PHE A 415 2.47 3.59 5.33
N GLY A 416 3.78 3.49 5.14
CA GLY A 416 4.75 4.35 5.78
C GLY A 416 5.97 3.58 6.30
N ASN A 417 6.30 3.80 7.57
CA ASN A 417 7.40 3.12 8.27
C ASN A 417 6.96 2.69 9.69
N ALA A 418 7.89 2.15 10.47
CA ALA A 418 7.58 1.68 11.82
C ALA A 418 6.99 2.79 12.72
N ALA A 419 7.50 4.03 12.62
CA ALA A 419 6.99 5.15 13.41
C ALA A 419 5.54 5.46 13.08
N THR A 420 5.20 5.56 11.79
CA THR A 420 3.83 5.87 11.33
C THR A 420 2.81 4.79 11.71
N ARG A 421 3.25 3.52 11.88
CA ARG A 421 2.42 2.44 12.38
C ARG A 421 2.24 2.49 13.89
N MET A 422 3.30 2.83 14.64
CA MET A 422 3.24 2.87 16.10
C MET A 422 2.48 4.08 16.63
N GLU A 423 2.59 5.23 16.00
CA GLU A 423 1.94 6.46 16.41
C GLU A 423 0.44 6.29 16.72
N PRO A 424 -0.41 5.80 15.81
CA PRO A 424 -1.84 5.71 16.05
C PRO A 424 -2.27 4.57 17.00
N PHE A 425 -1.47 3.50 17.15
CA PHE A 425 -1.91 2.28 17.83
C PHE A 425 -1.19 1.97 19.14
N VAL A 426 -0.02 2.58 19.37
CA VAL A 426 0.89 2.23 20.48
C VAL A 426 1.16 3.40 21.41
N VAL A 427 1.38 4.59 20.86
CA VAL A 427 1.66 5.81 21.63
C VAL A 427 0.38 6.26 22.34
N SER A 428 0.51 6.67 23.62
CA SER A 428 -0.66 7.01 24.46
C SER A 428 -1.58 8.07 23.87
N SER A 429 -1.05 9.01 23.09
CA SER A 429 -1.81 10.04 22.35
C SER A 429 -2.42 9.55 21.04
N GLY A 430 -2.15 8.31 20.64
CA GLY A 430 -2.58 7.74 19.35
C GLY A 430 -4.10 7.62 19.21
N ALA A 431 -4.59 7.85 18.00
CA ALA A 431 -6.02 7.84 17.70
C ALA A 431 -6.73 6.53 18.09
N PHE A 432 -6.04 5.40 18.01
CA PHE A 432 -6.56 4.06 18.31
C PHE A 432 -5.91 3.41 19.55
N ALA A 433 -4.98 4.09 20.22
CA ALA A 433 -4.38 3.58 21.47
C ALA A 433 -5.32 3.82 22.65
N TYR A 434 -5.52 2.82 23.51
CA TYR A 434 -6.40 2.90 24.70
C TYR A 434 -5.63 3.32 25.96
N GLY A 435 -4.34 3.46 25.86
CA GLY A 435 -3.40 3.88 26.87
C GLY A 435 -1.97 3.73 26.35
N GLY A 436 -0.97 3.98 27.16
CA GLY A 436 0.42 3.88 26.75
C GLY A 436 1.36 3.67 27.95
N TYR A 437 2.57 3.29 27.66
CA TYR A 437 3.65 3.18 28.63
C TYR A 437 4.56 4.41 28.51
N PRO A 438 4.89 5.11 29.63
CA PRO A 438 5.72 6.33 29.60
C PRO A 438 7.10 6.12 28.97
N ASP A 439 7.69 4.93 29.10
CA ASP A 439 8.98 4.59 28.49
C ASP A 439 8.86 4.52 26.94
N ILE A 440 7.75 4.01 26.41
CA ILE A 440 7.45 4.01 24.97
C ILE A 440 7.21 5.42 24.46
N ASP A 441 6.37 6.20 25.15
CA ASP A 441 6.05 7.58 24.76
C ASP A 441 7.29 8.47 24.75
N GLY A 442 8.19 8.29 25.72
CA GLY A 442 9.48 8.99 25.79
C GLY A 442 10.37 8.70 24.59
N LEU A 443 10.59 7.43 24.27
CA LEU A 443 11.38 7.01 23.10
C LEU A 443 10.73 7.47 21.80
N PHE A 444 9.40 7.44 21.71
CA PHE A 444 8.70 7.89 20.51
C PHE A 444 8.87 9.38 20.27
N LYS A 445 8.81 10.19 21.34
CA LYS A 445 9.09 11.64 21.27
C LYS A 445 10.53 11.92 20.84
N GLU A 446 11.50 11.16 21.34
CA GLU A 446 12.91 11.31 20.98
C GLU A 446 13.15 11.03 19.49
N GLN A 447 12.61 9.92 18.95
CA GLN A 447 12.79 9.54 17.56
C GLN A 447 12.14 10.53 16.56
N ALA A 448 11.11 11.28 16.99
CA ALA A 448 10.33 12.13 16.08
C ALA A 448 11.14 13.26 15.42
N GLY A 449 12.20 13.73 16.08
CA GLY A 449 13.13 14.75 15.56
C GLY A 449 14.51 14.21 15.17
N GLU A 450 14.78 12.91 15.34
CA GLU A 450 16.11 12.34 15.10
C GLU A 450 16.38 12.20 13.59
N LEU A 451 17.40 12.88 13.09
CA LEU A 451 17.78 12.90 11.67
C LEU A 451 18.84 11.84 11.32
N ASP A 452 19.56 11.30 12.30
CA ASP A 452 20.48 10.18 12.09
C ASP A 452 19.68 8.87 11.96
N PRO A 453 19.69 8.20 10.79
CA PRO A 453 18.90 7.00 10.57
C PRO A 453 19.27 5.85 11.51
N LYS A 454 20.55 5.73 11.94
CA LYS A 454 21.01 4.66 12.83
C LYS A 454 20.49 4.86 14.24
N LYS A 455 20.58 6.08 14.77
CA LYS A 455 20.04 6.42 16.09
C LYS A 455 18.53 6.27 16.10
N ARG A 456 17.84 6.78 15.07
CA ARG A 456 16.41 6.65 14.91
C ARG A 456 15.97 5.17 14.85
N SER A 457 16.70 4.36 14.08
CA SER A 457 16.45 2.91 14.02
C SER A 457 16.57 2.25 15.38
N ALA A 458 17.59 2.58 16.17
CA ALA A 458 17.78 2.01 17.50
C ALA A 458 16.62 2.35 18.46
N LEU A 459 16.14 3.60 18.44
CA LEU A 459 14.97 4.04 19.22
C LEU A 459 13.70 3.28 18.82
N LEU A 460 13.43 3.20 17.52
CA LEU A 460 12.25 2.50 16.98
C LEU A 460 12.30 1.00 17.22
N HIS A 461 13.47 0.37 17.14
CA HIS A 461 13.65 -1.05 17.52
C HIS A 461 13.40 -1.25 19.00
N ARG A 462 13.89 -0.35 19.87
CA ARG A 462 13.65 -0.47 21.33
C ARG A 462 12.16 -0.37 21.67
N ILE A 463 11.42 0.51 21.02
CA ILE A 463 9.96 0.58 21.19
C ILE A 463 9.31 -0.76 20.80
N GLN A 464 9.68 -1.34 19.66
CA GLN A 464 9.12 -2.62 19.19
C GLN A 464 9.46 -3.78 20.16
N GLN A 465 10.66 -3.80 20.73
CA GLN A 465 11.03 -4.74 21.78
C GLN A 465 10.13 -4.59 23.01
N LEU A 466 9.89 -3.36 23.47
CA LEU A 466 9.00 -3.09 24.60
C LEU A 466 7.55 -3.54 24.34
N ILE A 467 7.01 -3.31 23.13
CA ILE A 467 5.69 -3.81 22.73
C ILE A 467 5.62 -5.33 22.90
N HIS A 468 6.64 -6.04 22.41
CA HIS A 468 6.73 -7.50 22.52
C HIS A 468 6.94 -7.95 23.97
N GLU A 469 7.90 -7.38 24.71
CA GLU A 469 8.20 -7.70 26.10
C GLU A 469 6.98 -7.52 27.02
N LYS A 470 6.21 -6.47 26.79
CA LYS A 470 5.00 -6.15 27.57
C LYS A 470 3.76 -6.92 27.07
N ALA A 471 3.86 -7.70 26.00
CA ALA A 471 2.75 -8.40 25.33
C ALA A 471 1.54 -7.46 25.12
N MET A 472 1.78 -6.25 24.60
CA MET A 472 0.75 -5.22 24.45
C MET A 472 -0.36 -5.63 23.48
N VAL A 473 -0.03 -6.49 22.52
CA VAL A 473 -0.93 -6.96 21.46
C VAL A 473 -0.68 -8.46 21.19
N LEU A 474 -1.62 -9.08 20.45
CA LEU A 474 -1.44 -10.42 19.89
C LEU A 474 -1.37 -10.29 18.36
N PRO A 475 -0.19 -10.20 17.76
CA PRO A 475 -0.05 -10.18 16.32
C PRO A 475 -0.42 -11.54 15.70
N ILE A 476 -1.05 -11.49 14.53
CA ILE A 476 -1.51 -12.69 13.81
C ILE A 476 -0.67 -12.90 12.56
N TRP A 477 -0.88 -12.05 11.56
CA TRP A 477 -0.22 -12.12 10.27
C TRP A 477 -0.14 -10.77 9.55
N GLN A 478 0.69 -10.73 8.55
CA GLN A 478 0.59 -9.81 7.41
C GLN A 478 -0.20 -10.54 6.33
N LEU A 479 -1.38 -10.01 5.99
CA LEU A 479 -2.34 -10.67 5.11
C LEU A 479 -1.80 -10.79 3.69
N ALA A 480 -2.03 -11.93 3.03
CA ALA A 480 -1.92 -12.07 1.58
C ALA A 480 -3.31 -12.03 0.95
N LEU A 481 -3.45 -11.28 -0.12
CA LEU A 481 -4.66 -11.26 -0.94
C LEU A 481 -4.47 -12.23 -2.11
N LEU A 482 -5.48 -13.05 -2.39
CA LEU A 482 -5.45 -14.03 -3.46
C LEU A 482 -6.21 -13.50 -4.68
N GLN A 483 -5.57 -13.55 -5.85
CA GLN A 483 -6.13 -13.07 -7.12
C GLN A 483 -6.14 -14.21 -8.13
N GLY A 484 -7.22 -14.32 -8.90
CA GLY A 484 -7.30 -15.23 -10.04
C GLY A 484 -6.85 -14.52 -11.31
N VAL A 485 -6.02 -15.20 -12.14
CA VAL A 485 -5.51 -14.66 -13.40
C VAL A 485 -5.82 -15.63 -14.53
N GLY A 486 -6.40 -15.13 -15.60
CA GLY A 486 -6.82 -15.88 -16.78
C GLY A 486 -5.69 -16.18 -17.76
N PRO A 487 -5.93 -17.09 -18.73
CA PRO A 487 -4.90 -17.63 -19.60
C PRO A 487 -4.31 -16.61 -20.59
N ARG A 488 -5.05 -15.52 -20.92
CA ARG A 488 -4.60 -14.51 -21.87
C ARG A 488 -3.53 -13.57 -21.31
N VAL A 489 -3.39 -13.51 -19.99
CA VAL A 489 -2.46 -12.60 -19.31
C VAL A 489 -1.04 -13.16 -19.37
N ALA A 490 -0.09 -12.37 -19.86
CA ALA A 490 1.34 -12.65 -19.79
C ALA A 490 1.98 -11.97 -18.58
N GLU A 491 1.65 -10.68 -18.36
CA GLU A 491 2.05 -9.93 -17.18
C GLU A 491 0.83 -9.20 -16.61
N SER A 492 0.48 -9.54 -15.38
CA SER A 492 -0.70 -9.01 -14.68
C SER A 492 -0.43 -7.73 -13.89
N GLY A 493 0.83 -7.40 -13.65
CA GLY A 493 1.24 -6.35 -12.72
C GLY A 493 1.10 -6.70 -11.24
N LEU A 494 0.37 -7.77 -10.91
CA LEU A 494 0.08 -8.16 -9.52
C LEU A 494 1.35 -8.53 -8.76
N GLY A 495 1.56 -7.87 -7.62
CA GLY A 495 2.72 -8.12 -6.76
C GLY A 495 4.04 -7.57 -7.29
N LEU A 496 4.07 -6.84 -8.41
CA LEU A 496 5.27 -6.15 -8.89
C LEU A 496 5.73 -5.05 -7.94
N ILE A 497 4.80 -4.32 -7.35
CA ILE A 497 5.09 -3.34 -6.30
C ILE A 497 4.86 -4.02 -4.96
N ALA A 498 5.92 -4.18 -4.19
CA ALA A 498 5.85 -4.82 -2.88
C ALA A 498 4.79 -4.14 -1.99
N ASP A 499 3.95 -4.94 -1.34
CA ASP A 499 2.89 -4.50 -0.42
C ASP A 499 1.73 -3.69 -1.03
N TYR A 500 1.74 -3.46 -2.33
CA TYR A 500 0.65 -2.79 -3.06
C TYR A 500 -0.10 -3.83 -3.91
N PRO A 501 -1.09 -4.55 -3.34
CA PRO A 501 -1.65 -5.76 -3.94
C PRO A 501 -2.38 -5.52 -5.27
N TRP A 502 -2.87 -4.30 -5.49
CA TRP A 502 -3.67 -3.94 -6.66
C TRP A 502 -3.07 -2.82 -7.50
N SER A 503 -1.97 -2.22 -7.04
CA SER A 503 -1.26 -1.20 -7.81
C SER A 503 -0.15 -1.84 -8.63
N ALA A 504 0.05 -1.32 -9.82
CA ALA A 504 1.07 -1.80 -10.74
C ALA A 504 1.64 -0.63 -11.55
N PRO A 505 2.84 -0.78 -12.10
CA PRO A 505 3.23 0.00 -13.27
C PRO A 505 2.40 -0.54 -14.46
N TYR A 506 1.21 0.06 -14.66
CA TYR A 506 0.24 -0.42 -15.66
C TYR A 506 0.79 -0.41 -17.09
N GLU A 507 1.80 0.39 -17.38
CA GLU A 507 2.54 0.37 -18.63
C GLU A 507 3.35 -0.91 -18.84
N ASP A 508 3.56 -1.72 -17.79
CA ASP A 508 4.27 -3.00 -17.84
C ASP A 508 3.35 -4.20 -18.10
N LEU A 509 2.03 -4.01 -18.06
CA LEU A 509 1.06 -5.07 -18.34
C LEU A 509 1.24 -5.66 -19.74
N LYS A 510 1.02 -6.98 -19.86
CA LYS A 510 1.14 -7.67 -21.17
C LYS A 510 0.06 -8.73 -21.34
N LEU A 511 -0.49 -8.79 -22.53
CA LEU A 511 -1.29 -9.93 -23.02
C LEU A 511 -0.37 -10.89 -23.77
N LYS A 512 -0.72 -12.18 -23.77
CA LYS A 512 -0.07 -13.15 -24.63
C LYS A 512 -0.40 -12.87 -26.10
N PRO A 513 0.52 -13.10 -27.02
CA PRO A 513 0.21 -13.09 -28.45
C PRO A 513 -0.98 -14.02 -28.75
N ARG A 514 -1.83 -13.59 -29.69
CA ARG A 514 -2.95 -14.42 -30.19
C ARG A 514 -2.44 -15.51 -31.09
#